data_1f1fb6b3ddc041ae22acc02ecfcdeea0
#
_entry.id   1f1fb6b3ddc041ae22acc02ecfcdeea0
#
_cell.length_a   1.000
_cell.length_b   1.000
_cell.length_c   1.000
_cell.angle_alpha   90.00
_cell.angle_beta   90.00
_cell.angle_gamma   90.00
#
_symmetry.space_group_name_H-M   'P 1'
#
loop_
_entity.id
_entity.type
_entity.pdbx_description
1 polymer ?
#
loop_
_entity_poly.entity_id
_entity_poly.type
_entity_poly.pdbx_seq_one_letter_code
_entity_poly.pdbx_strand_id
1 'polypeptide(L)'
;MSCSRAPVGSRAKRSILPALAAALALAGAACASTQGAPTRADVDTAIRARTASAGIRVDSEPPLPPDVNLGDGLTQDEAVAIALWNSPNFQATLADLGVARADLVEAGLLRNPVFSLLFPWGPKQLEFTLQYPFDLLIQRPARVDAARLNARAVGERLVWDALSLVAQVRTAHADAIAADRRLTLAEENASLTRRLAGIADARLRAGDISDLEARAPQSDAARTDVVHRALRHDRDLARLTLAALLGLDENAAPVQPQLSASYDTAPCVVDDARLKEALASRPDVRAAEIAIEAATARAHWERDRVLALVGILDANGKGDKGFEMGPGVAVDIPLFNRNQGGAARADAEVERASRLYLAARTHVIAEVRSAAARAAQAGQAMDAWTRDIVPSLETEQRQAESAYNAGETALLNVLDVSRRLVDARMQQVDAEADQFRARIALDRAMGRYCR
;
A
#
# COMPACT_ATOMS: atom_id res chain seq x y z
N MET A 1 38.55 76.14 -45.84
CA MET A 1 38.12 76.11 -44.43
C MET A 1 37.41 74.77 -44.27
N SER A 2 38.13 73.78 -43.69
CA SER A 2 37.74 72.39 -43.58
C SER A 2 37.25 72.12 -42.15
N CYS A 3 36.00 71.69 -42.00
CA CYS A 3 35.43 71.24 -40.72
C CYS A 3 35.52 69.71 -40.59
N SER A 4 36.45 69.25 -39.75
CA SER A 4 36.64 67.89 -39.41
C SER A 4 35.51 67.40 -38.42
N ARG A 5 34.74 66.38 -38.79
CA ARG A 5 33.84 65.66 -37.88
C ARG A 5 34.57 64.46 -37.26
N ALA A 6 34.65 64.41 -35.95
CA ALA A 6 35.12 63.27 -35.19
C ALA A 6 34.04 62.19 -35.12
N PRO A 7 34.35 60.87 -35.15
CA PRO A 7 33.40 59.82 -35.02
C PRO A 7 33.08 59.58 -33.54
N VAL A 8 31.80 59.61 -33.21
CA VAL A 8 31.24 59.16 -31.90
C VAL A 8 31.33 57.62 -31.82
N GLY A 9 32.10 57.13 -30.88
CA GLY A 9 32.42 55.72 -30.70
C GLY A 9 31.21 54.85 -30.27
N SER A 10 30.91 53.83 -31.07
CA SER A 10 29.97 52.74 -30.81
C SER A 10 30.61 51.59 -30.00
N ARG A 11 31.02 51.83 -28.76
CA ARG A 11 31.58 50.77 -27.89
C ARG A 11 30.62 50.16 -26.87
N ALA A 12 29.43 50.71 -26.67
CA ALA A 12 28.50 50.24 -25.64
C ALA A 12 27.62 49.05 -26.02
N LYS A 13 27.52 48.68 -27.31
CA LYS A 13 26.61 47.61 -27.77
C LYS A 13 27.20 46.19 -27.76
N ARG A 14 28.53 46.03 -27.56
CA ARG A 14 29.18 44.71 -27.63
C ARG A 14 29.18 43.88 -26.35
N SER A 15 28.86 44.46 -25.20
CA SER A 15 28.92 43.77 -23.90
C SER A 15 27.59 43.21 -23.38
N ILE A 16 26.45 43.55 -24.01
CA ILE A 16 25.11 43.12 -23.55
C ILE A 16 24.76 41.74 -24.08
N LEU A 17 25.17 41.36 -25.30
CA LEU A 17 24.86 40.05 -25.88
C LEU A 17 25.44 38.85 -25.11
N PRO A 18 26.73 38.86 -24.66
CA PRO A 18 27.23 37.75 -23.87
C PRO A 18 26.61 37.65 -22.48
N ALA A 19 26.21 38.74 -21.87
CA ALA A 19 25.50 38.76 -20.60
C ALA A 19 24.07 38.21 -20.73
N LEU A 20 23.38 38.52 -21.81
CA LEU A 20 22.05 37.99 -22.12
C LEU A 20 22.13 36.48 -22.45
N ALA A 21 23.15 36.04 -23.19
CA ALA A 21 23.38 34.63 -23.51
C ALA A 21 23.72 33.80 -22.27
N ALA A 22 24.49 34.35 -21.33
CA ALA A 22 24.79 33.72 -20.04
C ALA A 22 23.55 33.66 -19.15
N ALA A 23 22.71 34.69 -19.13
CA ALA A 23 21.45 34.66 -18.39
C ALA A 23 20.42 33.68 -18.97
N LEU A 24 20.34 33.55 -20.30
CA LEU A 24 19.50 32.50 -20.97
C LEU A 24 20.03 31.09 -20.72
N ALA A 25 21.34 30.90 -20.72
CA ALA A 25 21.94 29.60 -20.40
C ALA A 25 21.71 29.18 -18.93
N LEU A 26 21.76 30.14 -17.99
CA LEU A 26 21.42 29.94 -16.59
C LEU A 26 19.92 29.66 -16.40
N ALA A 27 19.03 30.30 -17.17
CA ALA A 27 17.60 30.06 -17.14
C ALA A 27 17.25 28.65 -17.68
N GLY A 28 17.94 28.17 -18.73
CA GLY A 28 17.81 26.81 -19.25
C GLY A 28 18.31 25.73 -18.29
N ALA A 29 19.30 26.03 -17.44
CA ALA A 29 19.80 25.12 -16.41
C ALA A 29 18.91 25.09 -15.15
N ALA A 30 17.96 26.03 -15.01
CA ALA A 30 17.06 26.12 -13.86
C ALA A 30 15.85 25.17 -13.95
N CYS A 31 15.62 24.49 -15.08
CA CYS A 31 14.58 23.47 -15.18
C CYS A 31 14.91 22.31 -14.24
N ALA A 32 14.22 22.25 -13.10
CA ALA A 32 14.27 21.12 -12.20
C ALA A 32 13.69 19.89 -12.90
N SER A 33 14.49 18.86 -13.08
CA SER A 33 14.10 17.61 -13.74
C SER A 33 13.64 16.60 -12.69
N THR A 34 12.47 16.01 -12.90
CA THR A 34 12.00 14.84 -12.13
C THR A 34 12.56 13.52 -12.67
N GLN A 35 13.55 13.56 -13.56
CA GLN A 35 14.18 12.38 -14.14
C GLN A 35 14.69 11.42 -13.06
N GLY A 36 14.27 10.14 -13.18
CA GLY A 36 14.67 9.08 -12.27
C GLY A 36 13.83 8.94 -10.99
N ALA A 37 12.82 9.80 -10.77
CA ALA A 37 11.79 9.54 -9.78
C ALA A 37 10.70 8.64 -10.37
N PRO A 38 10.20 7.65 -9.62
CA PRO A 38 9.11 6.79 -10.08
C PRO A 38 7.85 7.62 -10.35
N THR A 39 7.10 7.21 -11.38
CA THR A 39 5.79 7.74 -11.74
C THR A 39 4.68 6.81 -11.23
N ARG A 40 3.42 7.26 -11.26
CA ARG A 40 2.27 6.37 -11.02
C ARG A 40 2.27 5.18 -11.99
N ALA A 41 2.64 5.38 -13.24
CA ALA A 41 2.74 4.31 -14.24
C ALA A 41 3.84 3.28 -13.91
N ASP A 42 4.97 3.71 -13.34
CA ASP A 42 6.02 2.79 -12.90
C ASP A 42 5.55 1.93 -11.72
N VAL A 43 4.86 2.53 -10.75
CA VAL A 43 4.24 1.83 -9.61
C VAL A 43 3.16 0.87 -10.11
N ASP A 44 2.30 1.29 -11.02
CA ASP A 44 1.29 0.45 -11.66
C ASP A 44 1.90 -0.78 -12.33
N THR A 45 2.94 -0.57 -13.14
CA THR A 45 3.66 -1.66 -13.82
C THR A 45 4.25 -2.64 -12.81
N ALA A 46 4.83 -2.14 -11.71
CA ALA A 46 5.42 -2.98 -10.67
C ALA A 46 4.35 -3.78 -9.90
N ILE A 47 3.17 -3.21 -9.68
CA ILE A 47 2.03 -3.89 -9.05
C ILE A 47 1.50 -4.98 -9.98
N ARG A 48 1.21 -4.67 -11.24
CA ARG A 48 0.71 -5.64 -12.25
C ARG A 48 1.65 -6.83 -12.41
N ALA A 49 2.96 -6.59 -12.44
CA ALA A 49 3.95 -7.65 -12.55
C ALA A 49 3.93 -8.64 -11.36
N ARG A 50 3.45 -8.21 -10.19
CA ARG A 50 3.43 -9.01 -8.95
C ARG A 50 2.06 -9.58 -8.61
N THR A 51 0.97 -8.97 -9.05
CA THR A 51 -0.40 -9.32 -8.66
C THR A 51 -1.20 -9.95 -9.79
N ALA A 52 -0.79 -9.80 -11.04
CA ALA A 52 -1.54 -10.15 -12.26
C ALA A 52 -2.95 -9.50 -12.31
N SER A 53 -3.21 -8.50 -11.48
CA SER A 53 -4.50 -7.81 -11.37
C SER A 53 -4.47 -6.48 -12.15
N ALA A 54 -5.66 -5.90 -12.37
CA ALA A 54 -5.81 -4.58 -12.98
C ALA A 54 -5.02 -3.52 -12.20
N GLY A 55 -4.62 -2.46 -12.88
CA GLY A 55 -3.75 -1.45 -12.33
C GLY A 55 -4.41 -0.43 -11.39
N ILE A 56 -3.63 0.57 -11.03
CA ILE A 56 -4.09 1.71 -10.23
C ILE A 56 -4.72 2.77 -11.13
N ARG A 57 -5.64 3.56 -10.54
CA ARG A 57 -6.28 4.68 -11.24
C ARG A 57 -5.26 5.74 -11.62
N VAL A 58 -5.26 6.11 -12.91
CA VAL A 58 -4.58 7.29 -13.44
C VAL A 58 -5.60 8.43 -13.53
N ASP A 59 -5.19 9.66 -13.25
CA ASP A 59 -6.09 10.83 -13.15
C ASP A 59 -7.10 10.91 -14.30
N SER A 60 -8.37 11.22 -13.99
CA SER A 60 -9.53 11.41 -14.90
C SER A 60 -10.28 10.16 -15.37
N GLU A 61 -10.03 8.99 -14.83
CA GLU A 61 -10.75 7.77 -15.18
C GLU A 61 -12.04 7.59 -14.36
N PRO A 62 -13.02 6.79 -14.85
CA PRO A 62 -14.30 6.57 -14.18
C PRO A 62 -14.14 5.95 -12.78
N PRO A 63 -15.18 6.00 -11.92
CA PRO A 63 -15.09 5.50 -10.53
C PRO A 63 -14.93 3.99 -10.42
N LEU A 64 -15.18 3.23 -11.48
CA LEU A 64 -14.96 1.78 -11.54
C LEU A 64 -14.04 1.45 -12.72
N PRO A 65 -13.20 0.41 -12.60
CA PRO A 65 -12.43 -0.11 -13.72
C PRO A 65 -13.35 -0.51 -14.88
N PRO A 66 -12.95 -0.30 -16.15
CA PRO A 66 -13.83 -0.49 -17.32
C PRO A 66 -14.34 -1.93 -17.53
N ASP A 67 -13.63 -2.92 -16.97
CA ASP A 67 -13.95 -4.35 -17.16
C ASP A 67 -14.72 -4.96 -15.98
N VAL A 68 -15.20 -4.15 -15.01
CA VAL A 68 -15.89 -4.62 -13.81
C VAL A 68 -17.40 -4.44 -13.93
N ASN A 69 -18.14 -5.53 -13.69
CA ASN A 69 -19.60 -5.54 -13.65
C ASN A 69 -20.09 -6.08 -12.28
N LEU A 70 -20.60 -5.22 -11.43
CA LEU A 70 -21.13 -5.63 -10.12
C LEU A 70 -22.46 -6.40 -10.19
N GLY A 71 -23.09 -6.47 -11.36
CA GLY A 71 -24.42 -7.08 -11.53
C GLY A 71 -24.40 -8.61 -11.60
N ASP A 72 -23.30 -9.23 -11.97
CA ASP A 72 -23.10 -10.69 -12.08
C ASP A 72 -22.37 -11.30 -10.88
N GLY A 73 -22.11 -10.48 -9.86
CA GLY A 73 -21.35 -10.82 -8.66
C GLY A 73 -19.93 -10.25 -8.71
N LEU A 74 -19.20 -10.38 -7.62
CA LEU A 74 -17.85 -9.84 -7.48
C LEU A 74 -16.85 -10.99 -7.37
N THR A 75 -15.98 -11.11 -8.36
CA THR A 75 -14.85 -12.03 -8.32
C THR A 75 -13.72 -11.46 -7.46
N GLN A 76 -12.78 -12.32 -7.03
CA GLN A 76 -11.63 -11.88 -6.25
C GLN A 76 -10.75 -10.88 -7.00
N ASP A 77 -10.54 -11.09 -8.30
CA ASP A 77 -9.68 -10.23 -9.11
C ASP A 77 -10.33 -8.87 -9.40
N GLU A 78 -11.66 -8.85 -9.60
CA GLU A 78 -12.43 -7.60 -9.69
C GLU A 78 -12.43 -6.82 -8.37
N ALA A 79 -12.57 -7.51 -7.24
CA ALA A 79 -12.45 -6.90 -5.92
C ALA A 79 -11.10 -6.22 -5.73
N VAL A 80 -10.01 -6.89 -6.11
CA VAL A 80 -8.66 -6.32 -6.07
C VAL A 80 -8.54 -5.12 -7.01
N ALA A 81 -9.07 -5.22 -8.24
CA ALA A 81 -9.05 -4.13 -9.19
C ALA A 81 -9.77 -2.89 -8.65
N ILE A 82 -10.99 -3.06 -8.10
CA ILE A 82 -11.76 -1.97 -7.51
C ILE A 82 -11.00 -1.34 -6.33
N ALA A 83 -10.43 -2.15 -5.45
CA ALA A 83 -9.72 -1.65 -4.27
C ALA A 83 -8.47 -0.83 -4.64
N LEU A 84 -7.65 -1.30 -5.57
CA LEU A 84 -6.49 -0.55 -6.07
C LEU A 84 -6.91 0.76 -6.76
N TRP A 85 -8.11 0.79 -7.34
CA TRP A 85 -8.66 1.93 -8.04
C TRP A 85 -9.29 2.98 -7.11
N ASN A 86 -10.06 2.56 -6.11
CA ASN A 86 -10.94 3.41 -5.33
C ASN A 86 -10.59 3.53 -3.84
N SER A 87 -9.80 2.60 -3.26
CA SER A 87 -9.54 2.63 -1.82
C SER A 87 -9.02 4.00 -1.37
N PRO A 88 -9.74 4.75 -0.51
CA PRO A 88 -9.34 6.09 -0.10
C PRO A 88 -7.99 6.12 0.61
N ASN A 89 -7.71 5.11 1.43
CA ASN A 89 -6.45 4.98 2.13
C ASN A 89 -5.28 4.77 1.16
N PHE A 90 -5.47 3.95 0.14
CA PHE A 90 -4.43 3.72 -0.85
C PHE A 90 -4.22 4.93 -1.77
N GLN A 91 -5.29 5.64 -2.14
CA GLN A 91 -5.19 6.90 -2.89
C GLN A 91 -4.44 7.99 -2.09
N ALA A 92 -4.66 8.06 -0.77
CA ALA A 92 -3.88 8.95 0.12
C ALA A 92 -2.39 8.57 0.11
N THR A 93 -2.06 7.28 0.22
CA THR A 93 -0.67 6.80 0.15
C THR A 93 -0.04 7.07 -1.23
N LEU A 94 -0.81 6.96 -2.32
CA LEU A 94 -0.34 7.34 -3.66
C LEU A 94 0.00 8.84 -3.78
N ALA A 95 -0.63 9.70 -2.98
CA ALA A 95 -0.29 11.12 -2.96
C ALA A 95 1.12 11.38 -2.40
N ASP A 96 1.66 10.50 -1.54
CA ASP A 96 3.03 10.61 -1.01
C ASP A 96 4.09 10.55 -2.13
N LEU A 97 3.78 9.87 -3.24
CA LEU A 97 4.64 9.90 -4.42
C LEU A 97 4.69 11.30 -5.04
N GLY A 98 3.56 12.00 -5.06
CA GLY A 98 3.50 13.40 -5.49
C GLY A 98 4.36 14.31 -4.61
N VAL A 99 4.29 14.13 -3.29
CA VAL A 99 5.11 14.86 -2.31
C VAL A 99 6.60 14.60 -2.55
N ALA A 100 7.00 13.33 -2.65
CA ALA A 100 8.40 12.97 -2.89
C ALA A 100 8.94 13.51 -4.23
N ARG A 101 8.09 13.59 -5.26
CA ARG A 101 8.44 14.22 -6.55
C ARG A 101 8.56 15.73 -6.42
N ALA A 102 7.71 16.39 -5.64
CA ALA A 102 7.80 17.82 -5.36
C ALA A 102 9.10 18.15 -4.59
N ASP A 103 9.46 17.33 -3.60
CA ASP A 103 10.73 17.45 -2.88
C ASP A 103 11.94 17.31 -3.82
N LEU A 104 11.86 16.42 -4.82
CA LEU A 104 12.91 16.28 -5.83
C LEU A 104 12.99 17.54 -6.73
N VAL A 105 11.85 18.12 -7.11
CA VAL A 105 11.82 19.39 -7.83
C VAL A 105 12.46 20.48 -6.99
N GLU A 106 12.08 20.61 -5.71
CA GLU A 106 12.64 21.61 -4.78
C GLU A 106 14.16 21.44 -4.60
N ALA A 107 14.63 20.19 -4.44
CA ALA A 107 16.06 19.89 -4.36
C ALA A 107 16.83 20.34 -5.61
N GLY A 108 16.18 20.31 -6.77
CA GLY A 108 16.75 20.75 -8.05
C GLY A 108 16.67 22.27 -8.31
N LEU A 109 15.83 23.00 -7.58
CA LEU A 109 15.67 24.43 -7.78
C LEU A 109 16.91 25.21 -7.31
N LEU A 110 17.24 26.22 -8.08
CA LEU A 110 18.21 27.24 -7.69
C LEU A 110 17.51 28.31 -6.86
N ARG A 111 18.18 28.83 -5.83
CA ARG A 111 17.67 29.94 -5.05
C ARG A 111 17.66 31.20 -5.91
N ASN A 112 16.61 32.00 -5.79
CA ASN A 112 16.54 33.27 -6.49
C ASN A 112 17.64 34.24 -6.00
N PRO A 113 18.22 35.04 -6.90
CA PRO A 113 19.12 36.10 -6.50
C PRO A 113 18.36 37.14 -5.65
N VAL A 114 19.04 37.70 -4.67
CA VAL A 114 18.49 38.76 -3.83
C VAL A 114 18.95 40.10 -4.39
N PHE A 115 18.00 40.91 -4.80
CA PHE A 115 18.24 42.29 -5.23
C PHE A 115 17.83 43.26 -4.12
N SER A 116 18.78 44.10 -3.67
CA SER A 116 18.54 45.14 -2.65
C SER A 116 18.71 46.50 -3.27
N LEU A 117 17.82 47.41 -2.95
CA LEU A 117 17.85 48.79 -3.36
C LEU A 117 17.76 49.65 -2.11
N LEU A 118 18.77 50.46 -1.88
CA LEU A 118 18.88 51.36 -0.72
C LEU A 118 18.96 52.83 -1.16
N PHE A 119 18.32 53.71 -0.40
CA PHE A 119 18.34 55.15 -0.56
C PHE A 119 19.00 55.79 0.67
N PRO A 120 20.34 55.70 0.77
CA PRO A 120 21.04 56.17 1.95
C PRO A 120 20.99 57.70 2.06
N TRP A 121 20.90 58.22 3.31
CA TRP A 121 20.98 59.63 3.62
C TRP A 121 22.47 60.02 3.63
N GLY A 122 22.92 60.75 2.62
CA GLY A 122 24.32 61.21 2.54
C GLY A 122 24.83 61.35 1.10
N PRO A 123 26.15 61.32 0.88
CA PRO A 123 26.72 61.52 -0.45
C PRO A 123 26.45 60.41 -1.46
N LYS A 124 26.05 59.25 -1.01
CA LYS A 124 25.54 58.14 -1.85
C LYS A 124 24.03 58.30 -1.99
N GLN A 125 23.54 58.55 -3.20
CA GLN A 125 22.11 58.78 -3.43
C GLN A 125 21.34 57.49 -3.71
N LEU A 126 22.00 56.45 -4.18
CA LEU A 126 21.40 55.18 -4.57
C LEU A 126 22.44 54.06 -4.48
N GLU A 127 22.05 52.96 -3.89
CA GLU A 127 22.88 51.74 -3.77
C GLU A 127 22.09 50.51 -4.23
N PHE A 128 22.66 49.76 -5.16
CA PHE A 128 22.10 48.49 -5.64
C PHE A 128 23.04 47.38 -5.22
N THR A 129 22.47 46.28 -4.68
CA THR A 129 23.24 45.08 -4.42
C THR A 129 22.50 43.90 -4.96
N LEU A 130 23.15 43.10 -5.82
CA LEU A 130 22.66 41.79 -6.29
C LEU A 130 23.52 40.73 -5.64
N GLN A 131 22.88 39.81 -4.90
CA GLN A 131 23.53 38.70 -4.22
C GLN A 131 23.04 37.38 -4.76
N TYR A 132 23.96 36.43 -4.98
CA TYR A 132 23.65 35.11 -5.42
C TYR A 132 24.46 34.03 -4.66
N PRO A 133 23.82 33.04 -4.00
CA PRO A 133 24.50 31.96 -3.26
C PRO A 133 25.05 30.90 -4.23
N PHE A 134 26.34 30.97 -4.55
CA PHE A 134 27.02 30.01 -5.45
C PHE A 134 27.25 28.62 -4.83
N ASP A 135 27.36 28.52 -3.52
CA ASP A 135 27.48 27.26 -2.79
C ASP A 135 26.32 26.32 -3.09
N LEU A 136 25.12 26.85 -3.30
CA LEU A 136 23.93 26.05 -3.65
C LEU A 136 24.02 25.42 -5.05
N LEU A 137 24.78 26.00 -5.98
CA LEU A 137 25.06 25.40 -7.29
C LEU A 137 25.94 24.16 -7.12
N ILE A 138 26.97 24.25 -6.28
CA ILE A 138 27.91 23.17 -6.01
C ILE A 138 27.20 22.03 -5.27
N GLN A 139 26.34 22.33 -4.33
CA GLN A 139 25.61 21.36 -3.52
C GLN A 139 24.40 20.74 -4.22
N ARG A 140 23.91 21.34 -5.33
CA ARG A 140 22.72 20.90 -6.07
C ARG A 140 22.74 19.41 -6.46
N PRO A 141 23.83 18.86 -7.05
CA PRO A 141 23.87 17.43 -7.43
C PRO A 141 23.61 16.51 -6.23
N ALA A 142 24.27 16.75 -5.10
CA ALA A 142 24.13 15.93 -3.90
C ALA A 142 22.73 16.00 -3.30
N ARG A 143 22.10 17.20 -3.29
CA ARG A 143 20.70 17.36 -2.87
C ARG A 143 19.73 16.61 -3.76
N VAL A 144 19.89 16.73 -5.08
CA VAL A 144 19.07 16.04 -6.07
C VAL A 144 19.21 14.54 -5.97
N ASP A 145 20.41 14.00 -5.76
CA ASP A 145 20.64 12.57 -5.63
C ASP A 145 20.00 12.02 -4.35
N ALA A 146 20.13 12.71 -3.22
CA ALA A 146 19.46 12.31 -1.99
C ALA A 146 17.92 12.32 -2.14
N ALA A 147 17.35 13.36 -2.76
CA ALA A 147 15.90 13.46 -3.00
C ALA A 147 15.41 12.39 -4.00
N ARG A 148 16.19 12.09 -5.05
CA ARG A 148 15.88 11.03 -6.02
C ARG A 148 15.83 9.65 -5.36
N LEU A 149 16.81 9.33 -4.53
CA LEU A 149 16.84 8.07 -3.78
C LEU A 149 15.66 7.98 -2.81
N ASN A 150 15.33 9.09 -2.12
CA ASN A 150 14.14 9.13 -1.27
C ASN A 150 12.84 8.85 -2.07
N ALA A 151 12.67 9.48 -3.23
CA ALA A 151 11.50 9.23 -4.10
C ALA A 151 11.43 7.76 -4.57
N ARG A 152 12.57 7.13 -4.86
CA ARG A 152 12.63 5.69 -5.18
C ARG A 152 12.21 4.82 -3.99
N ALA A 153 12.68 5.13 -2.79
CA ALA A 153 12.30 4.40 -1.58
C ALA A 153 10.78 4.51 -1.32
N VAL A 154 10.19 5.69 -1.54
CA VAL A 154 8.73 5.90 -1.47
C VAL A 154 8.02 5.04 -2.51
N GLY A 155 8.51 4.99 -3.76
CA GLY A 155 7.92 4.16 -4.81
C GLY A 155 7.89 2.67 -4.44
N GLU A 156 8.97 2.11 -3.90
CA GLU A 156 9.00 0.71 -3.45
C GLU A 156 8.05 0.47 -2.26
N ARG A 157 7.92 1.42 -1.32
CA ARG A 157 6.93 1.33 -0.23
C ARG A 157 5.51 1.28 -0.76
N LEU A 158 5.18 2.12 -1.75
CA LEU A 158 3.86 2.12 -2.38
C LEU A 158 3.53 0.77 -3.03
N VAL A 159 4.50 0.13 -3.67
CA VAL A 159 4.31 -1.22 -4.21
C VAL A 159 4.03 -2.22 -3.09
N TRP A 160 4.72 -2.11 -1.94
CA TRP A 160 4.45 -2.96 -0.78
C TRP A 160 3.08 -2.71 -0.16
N ASP A 161 2.66 -1.45 -0.05
CA ASP A 161 1.34 -1.07 0.47
C ASP A 161 0.21 -1.59 -0.44
N ALA A 162 0.41 -1.54 -1.76
CA ALA A 162 -0.50 -2.14 -2.72
C ALA A 162 -0.61 -3.67 -2.54
N LEU A 163 0.51 -4.39 -2.38
CA LEU A 163 0.50 -5.83 -2.11
C LEU A 163 -0.21 -6.16 -0.80
N SER A 164 -0.06 -5.29 0.21
CA SER A 164 -0.74 -5.44 1.48
C SER A 164 -2.25 -5.22 1.35
N LEU A 165 -2.69 -4.22 0.58
CA LEU A 165 -4.10 -4.00 0.26
C LEU A 165 -4.69 -5.18 -0.51
N VAL A 166 -3.99 -5.67 -1.53
CA VAL A 166 -4.40 -6.86 -2.30
C VAL A 166 -4.62 -8.06 -1.39
N ALA A 167 -3.70 -8.32 -0.45
CA ALA A 167 -3.86 -9.41 0.51
C ALA A 167 -5.07 -9.20 1.45
N GLN A 168 -5.30 -7.97 1.92
CA GLN A 168 -6.46 -7.64 2.76
C GLN A 168 -7.78 -7.86 2.01
N VAL A 169 -7.87 -7.38 0.77
CA VAL A 169 -9.07 -7.54 -0.07
C VAL A 169 -9.37 -8.99 -0.36
N ARG A 170 -8.35 -9.77 -0.73
CA ARG A 170 -8.52 -11.21 -0.99
C ARG A 170 -8.96 -11.97 0.26
N THR A 171 -8.39 -11.61 1.42
CA THR A 171 -8.82 -12.20 2.70
C THR A 171 -10.27 -11.85 3.00
N ALA A 172 -10.65 -10.58 2.90
CA ALA A 172 -12.02 -10.15 3.15
C ALA A 172 -13.04 -10.77 2.18
N HIS A 173 -12.64 -10.97 0.91
CA HIS A 173 -13.45 -11.66 -0.08
C HIS A 173 -13.66 -13.14 0.29
N ALA A 174 -12.59 -13.85 0.69
CA ALA A 174 -12.68 -15.23 1.16
C ALA A 174 -13.54 -15.35 2.43
N ASP A 175 -13.41 -14.39 3.36
CA ASP A 175 -14.21 -14.33 4.59
C ASP A 175 -15.70 -14.11 4.29
N ALA A 176 -16.03 -13.27 3.33
CA ALA A 176 -17.41 -13.03 2.90
C ALA A 176 -18.03 -14.29 2.28
N ILE A 177 -17.29 -15.02 1.46
CA ILE A 177 -17.74 -16.31 0.90
C ILE A 177 -17.94 -17.35 2.02
N ALA A 178 -17.00 -17.47 2.95
CA ALA A 178 -17.14 -18.39 4.07
C ALA A 178 -18.35 -18.05 4.95
N ALA A 179 -18.61 -16.76 5.18
CA ALA A 179 -19.78 -16.30 5.93
C ALA A 179 -21.10 -16.63 5.21
N ASP A 180 -21.17 -16.47 3.88
CA ASP A 180 -22.33 -16.89 3.08
C ASP A 180 -22.59 -18.40 3.18
N ARG A 181 -21.53 -19.23 3.06
CA ARG A 181 -21.65 -20.68 3.16
C ARG A 181 -22.11 -21.14 4.55
N ARG A 182 -21.54 -20.53 5.62
CA ARG A 182 -21.97 -20.81 7.01
C ARG A 182 -23.43 -20.48 7.22
N LEU A 183 -23.90 -19.34 6.68
CA LEU A 183 -25.29 -18.94 6.76
C LEU A 183 -26.19 -19.98 6.04
N THR A 184 -25.83 -20.43 4.84
CA THR A 184 -26.58 -21.45 4.11
C THR A 184 -26.71 -22.75 4.92
N LEU A 185 -25.60 -23.24 5.50
CA LEU A 185 -25.63 -24.43 6.37
C LEU A 185 -26.49 -24.22 7.62
N ALA A 186 -26.46 -23.02 8.21
CA ALA A 186 -27.29 -22.68 9.37
C ALA A 186 -28.79 -22.60 9.01
N GLU A 187 -29.14 -22.11 7.82
CA GLU A 187 -30.52 -22.07 7.31
C GLU A 187 -31.06 -23.49 7.10
N GLU A 188 -30.26 -24.36 6.48
CA GLU A 188 -30.59 -25.78 6.31
C GLU A 188 -30.82 -26.47 7.66
N ASN A 189 -29.90 -26.27 8.61
CA ASN A 189 -29.97 -26.84 9.95
C ASN A 189 -31.19 -26.33 10.74
N ALA A 190 -31.44 -25.01 10.73
CA ALA A 190 -32.62 -24.42 11.39
C ALA A 190 -33.93 -24.91 10.76
N SER A 191 -33.97 -25.13 9.45
CA SER A 191 -35.12 -25.73 8.76
C SER A 191 -35.35 -27.19 9.20
N LEU A 192 -34.29 -28.01 9.27
CA LEU A 192 -34.35 -29.39 9.71
C LEU A 192 -34.84 -29.47 11.17
N THR A 193 -34.22 -28.77 12.09
CA THR A 193 -34.56 -28.82 13.52
C THR A 193 -36.00 -28.32 13.80
N ARG A 194 -36.48 -27.30 13.09
CA ARG A 194 -37.90 -26.87 13.18
C ARG A 194 -38.86 -27.95 12.71
N ARG A 195 -38.56 -28.69 11.62
CA ARG A 195 -39.40 -29.82 11.18
C ARG A 195 -39.44 -30.93 12.22
N LEU A 196 -38.27 -31.25 12.82
CA LEU A 196 -38.18 -32.29 13.85
C LEU A 196 -38.91 -31.90 15.15
N ALA A 197 -38.82 -30.64 15.56
CA ALA A 197 -39.63 -30.10 16.66
C ALA A 197 -41.16 -30.23 16.38
N GLY A 198 -41.57 -29.90 15.14
CA GLY A 198 -42.98 -30.04 14.72
C GLY A 198 -43.48 -31.51 14.74
N ILE A 199 -42.61 -32.47 14.35
CA ILE A 199 -42.94 -33.89 14.46
C ILE A 199 -43.05 -34.32 15.94
N ALA A 200 -42.11 -33.90 16.78
CA ALA A 200 -42.17 -34.15 18.23
C ALA A 200 -43.44 -33.58 18.88
N ASP A 201 -43.84 -32.37 18.53
CA ASP A 201 -45.07 -31.75 18.99
C ASP A 201 -46.32 -32.49 18.54
N ALA A 202 -46.33 -33.02 17.33
CA ALA A 202 -47.45 -33.85 16.82
C ALA A 202 -47.57 -35.19 17.58
N ARG A 203 -46.45 -35.85 17.84
CA ARG A 203 -46.39 -37.12 18.61
C ARG A 203 -46.75 -36.93 20.07
N LEU A 204 -46.31 -35.80 20.69
CA LEU A 204 -46.72 -35.44 22.06
C LEU A 204 -48.24 -35.25 22.14
N ARG A 205 -48.84 -34.56 21.19
CA ARG A 205 -50.33 -34.38 21.12
C ARG A 205 -51.06 -35.68 20.90
N ALA A 206 -50.47 -36.63 20.18
CA ALA A 206 -51.02 -37.99 19.98
C ALA A 206 -50.82 -38.89 21.21
N GLY A 207 -50.04 -38.50 22.19
CA GLY A 207 -49.71 -39.30 23.38
C GLY A 207 -48.64 -40.33 23.15
N ASP A 208 -47.92 -40.25 22.01
CA ASP A 208 -46.90 -41.26 21.61
C ASP A 208 -45.55 -41.06 22.32
N ILE A 209 -45.30 -39.82 22.80
CA ILE A 209 -44.08 -39.48 23.50
C ILE A 209 -44.39 -38.61 24.72
N SER A 210 -43.47 -38.56 25.69
CA SER A 210 -43.57 -37.73 26.88
C SER A 210 -43.20 -36.28 26.60
N ASP A 211 -43.65 -35.36 27.51
CA ASP A 211 -43.29 -33.94 27.47
C ASP A 211 -41.75 -33.75 27.52
N LEU A 212 -41.06 -34.58 28.29
CA LEU A 212 -39.57 -34.54 28.37
C LEU A 212 -38.93 -34.86 27.04
N GLU A 213 -39.43 -35.87 26.30
CA GLU A 213 -38.89 -36.27 24.97
C GLU A 213 -39.19 -35.15 23.91
N ALA A 214 -40.30 -34.42 24.01
CA ALA A 214 -40.60 -33.34 23.10
C ALA A 214 -39.74 -32.10 23.34
N ARG A 215 -39.27 -31.87 24.57
CA ARG A 215 -38.46 -30.66 24.92
C ARG A 215 -37.11 -30.61 24.25
N ALA A 216 -36.44 -31.75 24.00
CA ALA A 216 -35.10 -31.76 23.38
C ALA A 216 -35.15 -31.21 21.94
N PRO A 217 -36.01 -31.67 21.01
CA PRO A 217 -36.14 -31.11 19.68
C PRO A 217 -36.57 -29.65 19.67
N GLN A 218 -37.45 -29.20 20.60
CA GLN A 218 -37.85 -27.79 20.74
C GLN A 218 -36.69 -26.90 21.14
N SER A 219 -35.88 -27.34 22.12
CA SER A 219 -34.69 -26.60 22.56
C SER A 219 -33.67 -26.47 21.45
N ASP A 220 -33.50 -27.51 20.65
CA ASP A 220 -32.57 -27.50 19.51
C ASP A 220 -33.02 -26.54 18.42
N ALA A 221 -34.31 -26.54 18.07
CA ALA A 221 -34.85 -25.61 17.11
C ALA A 221 -34.63 -24.16 17.57
N ALA A 222 -34.87 -23.87 18.86
CA ALA A 222 -34.66 -22.54 19.42
C ALA A 222 -33.16 -22.15 19.37
N ARG A 223 -32.25 -23.08 19.68
CA ARG A 223 -30.80 -22.87 19.61
C ARG A 223 -30.32 -22.58 18.19
N THR A 224 -30.75 -23.40 17.24
CA THR A 224 -30.33 -23.23 15.82
C THR A 224 -30.87 -21.95 15.20
N ASP A 225 -32.07 -21.49 15.60
CA ASP A 225 -32.62 -20.19 15.20
C ASP A 225 -31.76 -19.01 15.72
N VAL A 226 -31.20 -19.12 16.92
CA VAL A 226 -30.27 -18.10 17.47
C VAL A 226 -28.98 -18.08 16.65
N VAL A 227 -28.39 -19.27 16.39
CA VAL A 227 -27.17 -19.41 15.57
C VAL A 227 -27.39 -18.86 14.15
N HIS A 228 -28.51 -19.22 13.51
CA HIS A 228 -28.85 -18.68 12.18
C HIS A 228 -28.91 -17.15 12.15
N ARG A 229 -29.54 -16.51 13.16
CA ARG A 229 -29.56 -15.05 13.24
C ARG A 229 -28.18 -14.43 13.44
N ALA A 230 -27.34 -15.04 14.29
CA ALA A 230 -25.96 -14.57 14.51
C ALA A 230 -25.14 -14.63 13.21
N LEU A 231 -25.18 -15.76 12.50
CA LEU A 231 -24.43 -15.94 11.23
C LEU A 231 -24.95 -15.02 10.10
N ARG A 232 -26.24 -14.61 10.13
CA ARG A 232 -26.72 -13.58 9.22
C ARG A 232 -26.02 -12.24 9.47
N HIS A 233 -25.86 -11.83 10.73
CA HIS A 233 -25.13 -10.62 11.08
C HIS A 233 -23.65 -10.74 10.71
N ASP A 234 -23.03 -11.89 10.96
CA ASP A 234 -21.61 -12.11 10.59
C ASP A 234 -21.41 -11.98 9.08
N ARG A 235 -22.32 -12.52 8.26
CA ARG A 235 -22.28 -12.32 6.81
C ARG A 235 -22.40 -10.85 6.42
N ASP A 236 -23.32 -10.10 7.02
CA ASP A 236 -23.52 -8.69 6.72
C ASP A 236 -22.29 -7.88 7.10
N LEU A 237 -21.66 -8.17 8.25
CA LEU A 237 -20.39 -7.55 8.67
C LEU A 237 -19.24 -7.88 7.73
N ALA A 238 -19.11 -9.13 7.28
CA ALA A 238 -18.07 -9.50 6.33
C ALA A 238 -18.20 -8.75 4.99
N ARG A 239 -19.43 -8.62 4.49
CA ARG A 239 -19.71 -7.84 3.26
C ARG A 239 -19.42 -6.35 3.43
N LEU A 240 -19.78 -5.76 4.58
CA LEU A 240 -19.46 -4.37 4.90
C LEU A 240 -17.93 -4.14 4.98
N THR A 241 -17.21 -5.09 5.59
CA THR A 241 -15.75 -5.03 5.66
C THR A 241 -15.13 -5.04 4.27
N LEU A 242 -15.60 -5.92 3.38
CA LEU A 242 -15.17 -5.97 1.99
C LEU A 242 -15.50 -4.64 1.27
N ALA A 243 -16.73 -4.14 1.37
CA ALA A 243 -17.15 -2.90 0.73
C ALA A 243 -16.30 -1.69 1.18
N ALA A 244 -15.95 -1.62 2.47
CA ALA A 244 -15.09 -0.57 3.00
C ALA A 244 -13.66 -0.61 2.41
N LEU A 245 -13.09 -1.81 2.21
CA LEU A 245 -11.79 -1.98 1.56
C LEU A 245 -11.83 -1.58 0.08
N LEU A 246 -12.96 -1.82 -0.57
CA LEU A 246 -13.17 -1.43 -1.97
C LEU A 246 -13.38 0.08 -2.15
N GLY A 247 -13.63 0.83 -1.08
CA GLY A 247 -13.96 2.26 -1.15
C GLY A 247 -15.31 2.50 -1.84
N LEU A 248 -16.25 1.56 -1.73
CA LEU A 248 -17.59 1.71 -2.25
C LEU A 248 -18.44 2.50 -1.24
N ASP A 249 -19.24 3.44 -1.76
CA ASP A 249 -20.15 4.26 -0.96
C ASP A 249 -21.28 3.41 -0.35
N GLU A 250 -21.86 3.87 0.78
CA GLU A 250 -22.97 3.20 1.47
C GLU A 250 -24.19 3.00 0.57
N ASN A 251 -24.32 3.78 -0.51
CA ASN A 251 -25.38 3.68 -1.50
C ASN A 251 -25.06 2.73 -2.67
N ALA A 252 -23.87 2.12 -2.69
CA ALA A 252 -23.53 1.13 -3.69
C ALA A 252 -24.39 -0.12 -3.53
N ALA A 253 -24.70 -0.79 -4.64
CA ALA A 253 -25.42 -2.06 -4.61
C ALA A 253 -24.72 -3.04 -3.66
N PRO A 254 -25.46 -3.87 -2.89
CA PRO A 254 -24.84 -4.80 -1.95
C PRO A 254 -23.89 -5.72 -2.70
N VAL A 255 -22.61 -5.70 -2.26
CA VAL A 255 -21.56 -6.53 -2.83
C VAL A 255 -21.91 -7.99 -2.60
N GLN A 256 -22.10 -8.73 -3.68
CA GLN A 256 -22.29 -10.18 -3.65
C GLN A 256 -21.00 -10.86 -4.10
N PRO A 257 -20.21 -11.42 -3.18
CA PRO A 257 -19.01 -12.16 -3.56
C PRO A 257 -19.41 -13.43 -4.31
N GLN A 258 -18.69 -13.69 -5.40
CA GLN A 258 -18.82 -14.95 -6.14
C GLN A 258 -17.55 -15.78 -5.96
N LEU A 259 -17.72 -17.09 -5.82
CA LEU A 259 -16.61 -18.02 -5.90
C LEU A 259 -16.13 -18.07 -7.35
N SER A 260 -15.07 -17.32 -7.66
CA SER A 260 -14.37 -17.57 -8.91
C SER A 260 -13.56 -18.88 -8.79
N ALA A 261 -13.50 -19.65 -9.86
CA ALA A 261 -12.71 -20.88 -9.94
C ALA A 261 -11.18 -20.68 -9.74
N SER A 262 -10.74 -19.47 -9.45
CA SER A 262 -9.33 -19.07 -9.41
C SER A 262 -8.71 -19.01 -8.02
N TYR A 263 -9.32 -19.60 -7.00
CA TYR A 263 -8.59 -19.86 -5.76
C TYR A 263 -7.57 -20.97 -6.00
N ASP A 264 -6.36 -20.58 -6.40
CA ASP A 264 -5.24 -21.51 -6.53
C ASP A 264 -4.82 -21.99 -5.14
N THR A 265 -5.16 -23.23 -4.82
CA THR A 265 -4.79 -23.92 -3.58
C THR A 265 -3.56 -24.82 -3.75
N ALA A 266 -2.90 -24.78 -4.92
CA ALA A 266 -1.72 -25.60 -5.15
C ALA A 266 -0.66 -25.38 -4.07
N PRO A 267 -0.04 -26.42 -3.53
CA PRO A 267 0.92 -26.28 -2.45
C PRO A 267 2.15 -25.48 -2.91
N CYS A 268 2.41 -24.38 -2.25
CA CYS A 268 3.63 -23.58 -2.46
C CYS A 268 4.69 -24.07 -1.46
N VAL A 269 5.63 -24.88 -1.91
CA VAL A 269 6.77 -25.31 -1.09
C VAL A 269 7.79 -24.17 -1.04
N VAL A 270 8.08 -23.68 0.15
CA VAL A 270 9.10 -22.64 0.38
C VAL A 270 10.40 -23.33 0.78
N ASP A 271 11.37 -23.31 -0.12
CA ASP A 271 12.75 -23.71 0.12
C ASP A 271 13.66 -22.51 0.38
N ASP A 272 14.93 -22.76 0.69
CA ASP A 272 15.92 -21.71 0.91
C ASP A 272 16.18 -20.83 -0.33
N ALA A 273 15.96 -21.35 -1.55
CA ALA A 273 16.11 -20.60 -2.78
C ALA A 273 15.01 -19.56 -2.91
N ARG A 274 13.75 -19.96 -2.67
CA ARG A 274 12.60 -19.04 -2.64
C ARG A 274 12.68 -18.01 -1.52
N LEU A 275 13.20 -18.39 -0.35
CA LEU A 275 13.44 -17.43 0.73
C LEU A 275 14.46 -16.36 0.33
N LYS A 276 15.56 -16.77 -0.32
CA LYS A 276 16.57 -15.82 -0.84
C LYS A 276 15.97 -14.91 -1.92
N GLU A 277 15.13 -15.45 -2.79
CA GLU A 277 14.44 -14.69 -3.81
C GLU A 277 13.47 -13.66 -3.19
N ALA A 278 12.68 -14.04 -2.18
CA ALA A 278 11.83 -13.12 -1.44
C ALA A 278 12.64 -11.97 -0.82
N LEU A 279 13.77 -12.27 -0.16
CA LEU A 279 14.66 -11.27 0.41
C LEU A 279 15.27 -10.30 -0.64
N ALA A 280 15.46 -10.76 -1.87
CA ALA A 280 16.03 -9.94 -2.94
C ALA A 280 14.96 -9.11 -3.70
N SER A 281 13.71 -9.59 -3.77
CA SER A 281 12.68 -9.02 -4.63
C SER A 281 11.57 -8.25 -3.89
N ARG A 282 11.45 -8.42 -2.57
CA ARG A 282 10.39 -7.76 -1.78
C ARG A 282 10.57 -6.24 -1.77
N PRO A 283 9.52 -5.49 -2.07
CA PRO A 283 9.60 -4.03 -2.16
C PRO A 283 9.92 -3.34 -0.84
N ASP A 284 9.46 -3.86 0.32
CA ASP A 284 9.76 -3.30 1.64
C ASP A 284 11.25 -3.43 2.01
N VAL A 285 11.90 -4.54 1.65
CA VAL A 285 13.35 -4.73 1.84
C VAL A 285 14.13 -3.81 0.91
N ARG A 286 13.72 -3.70 -0.36
CA ARG A 286 14.34 -2.79 -1.33
C ARG A 286 14.18 -1.33 -0.93
N ALA A 287 13.00 -0.94 -0.42
CA ALA A 287 12.78 0.39 0.10
C ALA A 287 13.73 0.72 1.27
N ALA A 288 13.96 -0.25 2.17
CA ALA A 288 14.89 -0.09 3.28
C ALA A 288 16.36 -0.02 2.81
N GLU A 289 16.73 -0.77 1.78
CA GLU A 289 18.07 -0.71 1.15
C GLU A 289 18.32 0.67 0.51
N ILE A 290 17.39 1.13 -0.32
CA ILE A 290 17.45 2.46 -0.94
C ILE A 290 17.45 3.58 0.12
N ALA A 291 16.77 3.38 1.25
CA ALA A 291 16.78 4.36 2.35
C ALA A 291 18.18 4.52 2.98
N ILE A 292 19.01 3.47 3.00
CA ILE A 292 20.43 3.59 3.42
C ILE A 292 21.19 4.46 2.43
N GLU A 293 21.01 4.21 1.13
CA GLU A 293 21.66 5.02 0.08
C GLU A 293 21.26 6.49 0.17
N ALA A 294 19.95 6.76 0.36
CA ALA A 294 19.42 8.11 0.52
C ALA A 294 19.99 8.82 1.76
N ALA A 295 20.04 8.13 2.90
CA ALA A 295 20.62 8.66 4.13
C ALA A 295 22.13 8.92 3.96
N THR A 296 22.86 8.04 3.28
CA THR A 296 24.30 8.19 2.98
C THR A 296 24.54 9.40 2.06
N ALA A 297 23.75 9.54 1.00
CA ALA A 297 23.84 10.71 0.11
C ALA A 297 23.58 12.01 0.87
N ARG A 298 22.59 12.02 1.79
CA ARG A 298 22.33 13.14 2.65
C ARG A 298 23.47 13.43 3.62
N ALA A 299 24.09 12.41 4.20
CA ALA A 299 25.23 12.60 5.10
C ALA A 299 26.45 13.20 4.38
N HIS A 300 26.71 12.81 3.14
CA HIS A 300 27.72 13.45 2.31
C HIS A 300 27.39 14.92 2.07
N TRP A 301 26.16 15.23 1.67
CA TRP A 301 25.75 16.64 1.46
C TRP A 301 25.87 17.48 2.73
N GLU A 302 25.47 16.98 3.90
CA GLU A 302 25.56 17.73 5.15
C GLU A 302 27.01 17.99 5.59
N ARG A 303 27.95 17.07 5.27
CA ARG A 303 29.38 17.28 5.52
C ARG A 303 29.99 18.32 4.59
N ASP A 304 29.53 18.38 3.34
CA ASP A 304 30.03 19.34 2.35
C ASP A 304 29.45 20.74 2.54
N ARG A 305 28.39 20.86 3.36
CA ARG A 305 27.66 22.11 3.65
C ARG A 305 28.37 22.97 4.72
N VAL A 306 29.70 23.13 4.61
CA VAL A 306 30.49 23.89 5.60
C VAL A 306 30.73 25.33 5.15
N LEU A 307 30.84 25.57 3.83
CA LEU A 307 31.14 26.87 3.26
C LEU A 307 29.91 27.48 2.60
N ALA A 308 29.55 28.68 2.99
CA ALA A 308 28.61 29.53 2.23
C ALA A 308 29.40 30.52 1.38
N LEU A 309 29.17 30.44 0.06
CA LEU A 309 29.81 31.30 -0.92
C LEU A 309 28.75 32.17 -1.62
N VAL A 310 28.75 33.47 -1.38
CA VAL A 310 27.83 34.43 -1.97
C VAL A 310 28.57 35.37 -2.90
N GLY A 311 28.20 35.38 -4.17
CA GLY A 311 28.64 36.40 -5.11
C GLY A 311 27.83 37.68 -4.92
N ILE A 312 28.51 38.80 -4.93
CA ILE A 312 27.93 40.14 -4.75
C ILE A 312 28.27 40.98 -5.97
N LEU A 313 27.27 41.64 -6.53
CA LEU A 313 27.46 42.71 -7.46
C LEU A 313 26.91 43.98 -6.82
N ASP A 314 27.82 44.89 -6.48
CA ASP A 314 27.48 46.15 -5.82
C ASP A 314 27.59 47.32 -6.81
N ALA A 315 26.64 48.24 -6.76
CA ALA A 315 26.65 49.47 -7.58
C ALA A 315 26.14 50.64 -6.79
N ASN A 316 26.98 51.71 -6.72
CA ASN A 316 26.70 52.90 -5.95
C ASN A 316 26.56 54.12 -6.85
N GLY A 317 25.53 54.93 -6.66
CA GLY A 317 25.37 56.25 -7.29
C GLY A 317 26.16 57.29 -6.54
N LYS A 318 27.07 57.99 -7.24
CA LYS A 318 27.90 59.10 -6.70
C LYS A 318 27.39 60.47 -7.09
N GLY A 319 26.09 60.62 -7.36
CA GLY A 319 25.50 61.85 -7.87
C GLY A 319 26.10 62.30 -9.23
N ASP A 320 26.55 63.55 -9.37
CA ASP A 320 27.12 64.07 -10.61
C ASP A 320 28.40 63.34 -11.10
N LYS A 321 29.02 62.49 -10.25
CA LYS A 321 30.19 61.66 -10.58
C LYS A 321 29.87 60.30 -11.20
N GLY A 322 28.60 60.01 -11.45
CA GLY A 322 28.15 58.77 -12.09
C GLY A 322 27.99 57.58 -11.15
N PHE A 323 28.02 56.36 -11.71
CA PHE A 323 27.91 55.06 -11.01
C PHE A 323 29.27 54.39 -10.86
N GLU A 324 29.52 53.80 -9.69
CA GLU A 324 30.63 52.88 -9.45
C GLU A 324 30.06 51.49 -9.21
N MET A 325 30.52 50.52 -9.97
CA MET A 325 30.06 49.14 -9.90
C MET A 325 31.27 48.21 -9.74
N GLY A 326 31.16 47.23 -8.81
CA GLY A 326 32.20 46.27 -8.57
C GLY A 326 31.66 44.90 -8.16
N PRO A 327 32.30 43.81 -8.62
CA PRO A 327 32.02 42.47 -8.11
C PRO A 327 32.66 42.29 -6.74
N GLY A 328 31.98 41.50 -5.88
CA GLY A 328 32.45 41.10 -4.57
C GLY A 328 32.11 39.64 -4.28
N VAL A 329 32.74 39.11 -3.28
CA VAL A 329 32.48 37.76 -2.77
C VAL A 329 32.38 37.80 -1.25
N ALA A 330 31.31 37.26 -0.69
CA ALA A 330 31.22 36.98 0.74
C ALA A 330 31.36 35.50 1.01
N VAL A 331 32.18 35.17 1.98
CA VAL A 331 32.44 33.80 2.42
C VAL A 331 32.24 33.73 3.92
N ASP A 332 31.36 32.84 4.38
CA ASP A 332 31.25 32.56 5.80
C ASP A 332 32.47 31.77 6.27
N ILE A 333 33.19 32.26 7.26
CA ILE A 333 34.33 31.57 7.85
C ILE A 333 33.84 30.69 8.98
N PRO A 334 33.85 29.36 8.85
CA PRO A 334 33.24 28.43 9.82
C PRO A 334 34.13 28.24 11.06
N LEU A 335 34.28 29.27 11.90
CA LEU A 335 35.07 29.19 13.10
C LEU A 335 34.37 28.42 14.21
N PHE A 336 33.08 28.67 14.42
CA PHE A 336 32.28 28.09 15.52
C PHE A 336 31.31 27.04 15.03
N ASN A 337 30.65 27.25 13.92
CA ASN A 337 29.67 26.35 13.33
C ASN A 337 30.23 25.79 12.01
N ARG A 338 30.59 24.49 12.03
CA ARG A 338 31.05 23.71 10.87
C ARG A 338 30.02 22.69 10.44
N ASN A 339 28.75 22.95 10.72
CA ASN A 339 27.63 22.02 10.53
C ASN A 339 27.80 20.67 11.27
N GLN A 340 28.54 20.67 12.38
CA GLN A 340 28.80 19.46 13.15
C GLN A 340 27.52 18.80 13.66
N GLY A 341 26.50 19.57 14.00
CA GLY A 341 25.19 19.05 14.41
C GLY A 341 24.43 18.41 13.25
N GLY A 342 24.44 19.01 12.06
CA GLY A 342 23.83 18.46 10.84
C GLY A 342 24.53 17.16 10.42
N ALA A 343 25.87 17.14 10.41
CA ALA A 343 26.65 15.96 10.08
C ALA A 343 26.40 14.81 11.07
N ALA A 344 26.44 15.07 12.38
CA ALA A 344 26.17 14.06 13.41
C ALA A 344 24.77 13.48 13.31
N ARG A 345 23.76 14.33 13.03
CA ARG A 345 22.39 13.88 12.80
C ARG A 345 22.29 13.00 11.57
N ALA A 346 22.91 13.38 10.47
CA ALA A 346 22.88 12.60 9.24
C ALA A 346 23.61 11.25 9.40
N ASP A 347 24.71 11.18 10.16
CA ASP A 347 25.38 9.94 10.51
C ASP A 347 24.48 9.00 11.33
N ALA A 348 23.75 9.55 12.30
CA ALA A 348 22.77 8.79 13.09
C ALA A 348 21.59 8.32 12.21
N GLU A 349 21.15 9.10 11.20
CA GLU A 349 20.14 8.69 10.24
C GLU A 349 20.63 7.50 9.37
N VAL A 350 21.91 7.45 8.98
CA VAL A 350 22.51 6.30 8.27
C VAL A 350 22.52 5.06 9.16
N GLU A 351 22.94 5.20 10.42
CA GLU A 351 22.91 4.07 11.36
C GLU A 351 21.48 3.56 11.54
N ARG A 352 20.52 4.46 11.76
CA ARG A 352 19.10 4.12 11.90
C ARG A 352 18.59 3.36 10.66
N ALA A 353 18.86 3.84 9.45
CA ALA A 353 18.46 3.20 8.21
C ALA A 353 19.07 1.77 8.09
N SER A 354 20.34 1.62 8.44
CA SER A 354 21.01 0.31 8.44
C SER A 354 20.39 -0.67 9.43
N ARG A 355 20.02 -0.21 10.65
CA ARG A 355 19.32 -1.04 11.64
C ARG A 355 17.93 -1.43 11.18
N LEU A 356 17.19 -0.52 10.56
CA LEU A 356 15.86 -0.79 9.99
C LEU A 356 15.93 -1.81 8.85
N TYR A 357 16.93 -1.75 7.99
CA TYR A 357 17.16 -2.76 6.94
C TYR A 357 17.40 -4.16 7.54
N LEU A 358 18.26 -4.28 8.56
CA LEU A 358 18.48 -5.55 9.24
C LEU A 358 17.21 -6.09 9.90
N ALA A 359 16.44 -5.21 10.54
CA ALA A 359 15.16 -5.56 11.14
C ALA A 359 14.16 -6.05 10.07
N ALA A 360 14.05 -5.35 8.93
CA ALA A 360 13.19 -5.75 7.82
C ALA A 360 13.57 -7.15 7.31
N ARG A 361 14.85 -7.44 7.09
CA ARG A 361 15.31 -8.77 6.66
C ARG A 361 14.94 -9.86 7.66
N THR A 362 15.18 -9.62 8.95
CA THR A 362 14.83 -10.59 10.01
C THR A 362 13.33 -10.84 10.04
N HIS A 363 12.53 -9.76 9.91
CA HIS A 363 11.08 -9.86 9.86
C HIS A 363 10.59 -10.70 8.67
N VAL A 364 11.15 -10.46 7.46
CA VAL A 364 10.81 -11.22 6.26
C VAL A 364 11.10 -12.72 6.42
N ILE A 365 12.27 -13.09 6.99
CA ILE A 365 12.59 -14.50 7.22
C ILE A 365 11.56 -15.16 8.15
N ALA A 366 11.21 -14.48 9.23
CA ALA A 366 10.22 -14.98 10.18
C ALA A 366 8.81 -15.06 9.55
N GLU A 367 8.41 -14.02 8.81
CA GLU A 367 7.11 -13.95 8.14
C GLU A 367 6.94 -15.06 7.10
N VAL A 368 7.92 -15.24 6.20
CA VAL A 368 7.88 -16.28 5.16
C VAL A 368 7.82 -17.67 5.79
N ARG A 369 8.67 -17.96 6.77
CA ARG A 369 8.67 -19.27 7.44
C ARG A 369 7.38 -19.55 8.19
N SER A 370 6.85 -18.58 8.91
CA SER A 370 5.59 -18.74 9.65
C SER A 370 4.39 -18.87 8.71
N ALA A 371 4.36 -18.10 7.61
CA ALA A 371 3.30 -18.21 6.60
C ALA A 371 3.34 -19.58 5.88
N ALA A 372 4.53 -20.08 5.54
CA ALA A 372 4.68 -21.40 4.94
C ALA A 372 4.21 -22.52 5.88
N ALA A 373 4.57 -22.45 7.18
CA ALA A 373 4.11 -23.42 8.18
C ALA A 373 2.58 -23.41 8.33
N ARG A 374 1.97 -22.21 8.39
CA ARG A 374 0.50 -22.07 8.47
C ARG A 374 -0.19 -22.60 7.21
N ALA A 375 0.36 -22.32 6.02
CA ALA A 375 -0.20 -22.84 4.77
C ALA A 375 -0.15 -24.37 4.70
N ALA A 376 0.94 -24.99 5.15
CA ALA A 376 1.05 -26.45 5.24
C ALA A 376 0.05 -27.03 6.25
N GLN A 377 -0.08 -26.44 7.43
CA GLN A 377 -1.03 -26.87 8.46
C GLN A 377 -2.48 -26.74 7.97
N ALA A 378 -2.85 -25.62 7.36
CA ALA A 378 -4.20 -25.38 6.87
C ALA A 378 -4.55 -26.35 5.72
N GLY A 379 -3.59 -26.66 4.84
CA GLY A 379 -3.77 -27.67 3.80
C GLY A 379 -4.03 -29.06 4.38
N GLN A 380 -3.26 -29.49 5.37
CA GLN A 380 -3.48 -30.77 6.06
C GLN A 380 -4.84 -30.84 6.78
N ALA A 381 -5.24 -29.75 7.43
CA ALA A 381 -6.55 -29.69 8.08
C ALA A 381 -7.69 -29.80 7.05
N MET A 382 -7.60 -29.05 5.93
CA MET A 382 -8.60 -29.13 4.86
C MET A 382 -8.70 -30.52 4.24
N ASP A 383 -7.56 -31.19 4.01
CA ASP A 383 -7.53 -32.56 3.51
C ASP A 383 -8.24 -33.53 4.46
N ALA A 384 -8.01 -33.43 5.79
CA ALA A 384 -8.66 -34.28 6.79
C ALA A 384 -10.19 -34.06 6.81
N TRP A 385 -10.65 -32.81 6.77
CA TRP A 385 -12.10 -32.53 6.72
C TRP A 385 -12.75 -33.06 5.43
N THR A 386 -12.08 -32.86 4.28
CA THR A 386 -12.67 -33.17 2.97
C THR A 386 -12.62 -34.64 2.62
N ARG A 387 -11.53 -35.36 2.98
CA ARG A 387 -11.34 -36.76 2.56
C ARG A 387 -11.80 -37.77 3.59
N ASP A 388 -11.68 -37.42 4.88
CA ASP A 388 -11.87 -38.39 5.95
C ASP A 388 -13.13 -38.13 6.78
N ILE A 389 -13.27 -36.92 7.37
CA ILE A 389 -14.26 -36.65 8.41
C ILE A 389 -15.66 -36.48 7.82
N VAL A 390 -15.86 -35.55 6.88
CA VAL A 390 -17.18 -35.24 6.32
C VAL A 390 -17.76 -36.45 5.57
N PRO A 391 -17.04 -37.16 4.68
CA PRO A 391 -17.58 -38.35 3.99
C PRO A 391 -17.95 -39.47 4.94
N SER A 392 -17.21 -39.68 6.04
CA SER A 392 -17.52 -40.66 7.07
C SER A 392 -18.85 -40.32 7.74
N LEU A 393 -19.05 -39.08 8.16
CA LEU A 393 -20.29 -38.64 8.82
C LEU A 393 -21.49 -38.65 7.87
N GLU A 394 -21.29 -38.32 6.58
CA GLU A 394 -22.35 -38.47 5.57
C GLU A 394 -22.80 -39.89 5.37
N THR A 395 -21.87 -40.83 5.49
CA THR A 395 -22.18 -42.27 5.42
C THR A 395 -22.91 -42.73 6.67
N GLU A 396 -22.46 -42.28 7.85
CA GLU A 396 -23.12 -42.56 9.14
C GLU A 396 -24.55 -41.98 9.16
N GLN A 397 -24.77 -40.77 8.65
CA GLN A 397 -26.12 -40.17 8.57
C GLN A 397 -27.05 -41.01 7.70
N ARG A 398 -26.61 -41.42 6.50
CA ARG A 398 -27.41 -42.26 5.60
C ARG A 398 -27.79 -43.57 6.26
N GLN A 399 -26.87 -44.22 7.01
CA GLN A 399 -27.12 -45.43 7.75
C GLN A 399 -28.12 -45.22 8.88
N ALA A 400 -27.97 -44.15 9.67
CA ALA A 400 -28.88 -43.79 10.76
C ALA A 400 -30.29 -43.50 10.25
N GLU A 401 -30.44 -42.80 9.12
CA GLU A 401 -31.75 -42.56 8.48
C GLU A 401 -32.39 -43.85 7.98
N SER A 402 -31.60 -44.72 7.37
CA SER A 402 -32.10 -46.04 6.92
C SER A 402 -32.58 -46.89 8.08
N ALA A 403 -31.81 -47.00 9.16
CA ALA A 403 -32.16 -47.75 10.37
C ALA A 403 -33.40 -47.18 11.07
N TYR A 404 -33.55 -45.85 11.10
CA TYR A 404 -34.74 -45.20 11.64
C TYR A 404 -35.99 -45.54 10.82
N ASN A 405 -35.91 -45.48 9.49
CA ASN A 405 -37.01 -45.82 8.60
C ASN A 405 -37.40 -47.30 8.70
N ALA A 406 -36.44 -48.19 9.04
CA ALA A 406 -36.67 -49.61 9.34
C ALA A 406 -37.23 -49.83 10.75
N GLY A 407 -37.31 -48.82 11.61
CA GLY A 407 -37.74 -48.95 13.01
C GLY A 407 -36.65 -49.53 13.95
N GLU A 408 -35.40 -49.62 13.50
CA GLU A 408 -34.28 -50.24 14.23
C GLU A 408 -33.58 -49.27 15.19
N THR A 409 -33.76 -47.97 15.00
CA THR A 409 -33.14 -46.95 15.86
C THR A 409 -34.08 -45.81 16.22
N ALA A 410 -33.78 -45.08 17.29
CA ALA A 410 -34.55 -43.96 17.72
C ALA A 410 -34.23 -42.69 16.90
N LEU A 411 -35.23 -41.80 16.74
CA LEU A 411 -35.05 -40.48 16.09
C LEU A 411 -33.89 -39.68 16.70
N LEU A 412 -33.64 -39.83 18.01
CA LEU A 412 -32.58 -39.14 18.72
C LEU A 412 -31.19 -39.45 18.13
N ASN A 413 -30.96 -40.69 17.67
CA ASN A 413 -29.69 -41.07 17.04
C ASN A 413 -29.51 -40.40 15.69
N VAL A 414 -30.55 -40.27 14.87
CA VAL A 414 -30.51 -39.53 13.61
C VAL A 414 -30.22 -38.06 13.84
N LEU A 415 -30.83 -37.47 14.87
CA LEU A 415 -30.56 -36.08 15.27
C LEU A 415 -29.12 -35.87 15.69
N ASP A 416 -28.54 -36.74 16.49
CA ASP A 416 -27.16 -36.65 16.95
C ASP A 416 -26.17 -36.72 15.78
N VAL A 417 -26.35 -37.68 14.89
CA VAL A 417 -25.50 -37.81 13.69
C VAL A 417 -25.66 -36.59 12.77
N SER A 418 -26.89 -36.10 12.57
CA SER A 418 -27.14 -34.91 11.75
C SER A 418 -26.46 -33.68 12.33
N ARG A 419 -26.49 -33.50 13.66
CA ARG A 419 -25.77 -32.37 14.31
C ARG A 419 -24.27 -32.50 14.08
N ARG A 420 -23.67 -33.67 14.32
CA ARG A 420 -22.24 -33.92 14.08
C ARG A 420 -21.84 -33.62 12.64
N LEU A 421 -22.68 -33.97 11.67
CA LEU A 421 -22.43 -33.69 10.27
C LEU A 421 -22.51 -32.20 9.96
N VAL A 422 -23.51 -31.48 10.49
CA VAL A 422 -23.60 -30.01 10.30
C VAL A 422 -22.41 -29.32 10.94
N ASP A 423 -22.02 -29.68 12.16
CA ASP A 423 -20.85 -29.14 12.84
C ASP A 423 -19.57 -29.44 12.05
N ALA A 424 -19.41 -30.63 11.49
CA ALA A 424 -18.27 -30.99 10.64
C ALA A 424 -18.24 -30.19 9.33
N ARG A 425 -19.38 -29.96 8.68
CA ARG A 425 -19.48 -29.14 7.48
C ARG A 425 -19.15 -27.66 7.78
N MET A 426 -19.55 -27.14 8.94
CA MET A 426 -19.16 -25.81 9.40
C MET A 426 -17.64 -25.72 9.56
N GLN A 427 -17.03 -26.71 10.23
CA GLN A 427 -15.56 -26.77 10.40
C GLN A 427 -14.84 -26.95 9.05
N GLN A 428 -15.43 -27.64 8.09
CA GLN A 428 -14.89 -27.75 6.73
C GLN A 428 -14.86 -26.38 6.03
N VAL A 429 -15.93 -25.58 6.14
CA VAL A 429 -15.97 -24.21 5.61
C VAL A 429 -14.91 -23.33 6.28
N ASP A 430 -14.74 -23.49 7.59
CA ASP A 430 -13.69 -22.77 8.33
C ASP A 430 -12.29 -23.15 7.89
N ALA A 431 -12.02 -24.47 7.71
CA ALA A 431 -10.75 -24.97 7.24
C ALA A 431 -10.43 -24.51 5.80
N GLU A 432 -11.43 -24.45 4.93
CA GLU A 432 -11.28 -23.90 3.57
C GLU A 432 -10.91 -22.41 3.61
N ALA A 433 -11.62 -21.61 4.42
CA ALA A 433 -11.30 -20.20 4.60
C ALA A 433 -9.90 -19.99 5.18
N ASP A 434 -9.49 -20.81 6.15
CA ASP A 434 -8.15 -20.77 6.75
C ASP A 434 -7.06 -21.15 5.72
N GLN A 435 -7.31 -22.12 4.85
CA GLN A 435 -6.41 -22.48 3.77
C GLN A 435 -6.21 -21.30 2.80
N PHE A 436 -7.28 -20.62 2.43
CA PHE A 436 -7.19 -19.42 1.57
C PHE A 436 -6.44 -18.27 2.26
N ARG A 437 -6.76 -17.96 3.51
CA ARG A 437 -6.06 -16.93 4.30
C ARG A 437 -4.57 -17.23 4.42
N ALA A 438 -4.22 -18.47 4.72
CA ALA A 438 -2.84 -18.91 4.86
C ALA A 438 -2.08 -18.82 3.52
N ARG A 439 -2.73 -19.14 2.40
CA ARG A 439 -2.16 -18.97 1.07
C ARG A 439 -1.94 -17.51 0.71
N ILE A 440 -2.93 -16.66 0.91
CA ILE A 440 -2.83 -15.20 0.68
C ILE A 440 -1.71 -14.60 1.53
N ALA A 441 -1.60 -15.01 2.80
CA ALA A 441 -0.53 -14.57 3.68
C ALA A 441 0.85 -15.01 3.19
N LEU A 442 0.97 -16.22 2.65
CA LEU A 442 2.22 -16.72 2.07
C LEU A 442 2.61 -15.95 0.80
N ASP A 443 1.67 -15.71 -0.11
CA ASP A 443 1.90 -14.94 -1.32
C ASP A 443 2.37 -13.52 -0.98
N ARG A 444 1.72 -12.86 -0.03
CA ARG A 444 2.16 -11.55 0.47
C ARG A 444 3.56 -11.63 1.07
N ALA A 445 3.83 -12.63 1.92
CA ALA A 445 5.14 -12.81 2.56
C ALA A 445 6.25 -13.03 1.53
N MET A 446 5.96 -13.68 0.41
CA MET A 446 6.87 -13.85 -0.72
C MET A 446 7.02 -12.57 -1.58
N GLY A 447 6.14 -11.59 -1.42
CA GLY A 447 6.11 -10.37 -2.24
C GLY A 447 5.61 -10.58 -3.67
N ARG A 448 5.05 -11.74 -3.96
CA ARG A 448 4.48 -12.14 -5.25
C ARG A 448 3.59 -13.39 -5.10
N TYR A 449 2.75 -13.64 -6.09
CA TYR A 449 2.00 -14.90 -6.13
C TYR A 449 2.93 -16.11 -6.40
N CYS A 450 2.80 -17.15 -5.57
CA CYS A 450 3.33 -18.46 -5.86
C CYS A 450 2.49 -19.09 -6.99
N ARG A 451 2.99 -19.09 -8.19
CA ARG A 451 2.45 -19.87 -9.31
C ARG A 451 3.16 -21.21 -9.42
#